data_155fc4785c081095301dea7bc00163e7
#
_entry.id   155fc4785c081095301dea7bc00163e7
#
_cell.length_a   1.000
_cell.length_b   1.000
_cell.length_c   1.000
_cell.angle_alpha   90.00
_cell.angle_beta   90.00
_cell.angle_gamma   90.00
#
_symmetry.space_group_name_H-M   'P 1'
#
loop_
_entity.id
_entity.type
_entity.pdbx_description
1 polymer ?
#
loop_
_entity_poly.entity_id
_entity_poly.type
_entity_poly.pdbx_seq_one_letter_code
_entity_poly.pdbx_strand_id
1 'polypeptide(L)'
;MQFRGVSGPGNFTIPTELSYCNRMAQKPVANALTLELEPVVLQELRRHLDTEDLWFAHDYVPFDQGENFAFLGGRDWEPSDVTLPKHVTDALEILLITKDNLAGYHRELVEHFILEAKWGRWMGRWTAEEHLHAVVLRNYLVVTREIDPTANEDVRVEHVMKGYRADTYSQIETLAFMAMWERAHAVFCRNLEAQIDEPVLKALVGRIARDEERHEEFFANLVSHCLTYSREETVEAIARRAGELGVVGGDIDAYQDKVAVVADAGIFDQARLRTVIADRITAWGLAEEPSLQQFISS
;
A
#
# COMPACT_ATOMS: atom_id res chain seq x y z
N MET A 1 -16.13 6.99 41.53
CA MET A 1 -15.28 6.53 40.40
C MET A 1 -13.90 7.12 40.63
N GLN A 2 -12.96 6.31 41.15
CA GLN A 2 -11.63 6.78 41.59
C GLN A 2 -10.66 6.58 40.41
N PHE A 3 -10.12 7.67 39.93
CA PHE A 3 -8.96 7.64 39.02
C PHE A 3 -7.73 7.13 39.78
N ARG A 4 -7.17 5.99 39.41
CA ARG A 4 -5.86 5.57 39.89
C ARG A 4 -4.80 6.43 39.22
N GLY A 5 -4.02 7.15 40.04
CA GLY A 5 -2.94 8.00 39.59
C GLY A 5 -1.80 7.16 38.97
N VAL A 6 -1.37 7.56 37.79
CA VAL A 6 -0.11 7.15 37.20
C VAL A 6 0.99 8.03 37.75
N SER A 7 1.93 7.42 38.43
CA SER A 7 3.09 8.06 39.07
C SER A 7 4.22 8.28 38.06
N GLY A 8 4.69 9.52 38.03
CA GLY A 8 6.07 9.90 37.78
C GLY A 8 6.35 10.54 36.41
N PRO A 9 6.89 11.77 36.39
CA PRO A 9 7.34 12.42 35.18
C PRO A 9 8.70 11.85 34.78
N GLY A 10 8.75 11.04 33.75
CA GLY A 10 9.98 10.80 33.03
C GLY A 10 10.42 12.12 32.40
N ASN A 11 11.61 12.60 32.75
CA ASN A 11 12.25 13.75 32.11
C ASN A 11 12.47 13.45 30.63
N PHE A 12 11.53 13.82 29.77
CA PHE A 12 11.75 13.95 28.36
C PHE A 12 12.61 15.18 28.13
N THR A 13 13.92 14.97 28.01
CA THR A 13 14.83 16.00 27.51
C THR A 13 14.57 16.14 26.02
N ILE A 14 13.82 17.16 25.63
CA ILE A 14 13.70 17.58 24.23
C ILE A 14 15.10 18.07 23.81
N PRO A 15 15.73 17.48 22.82
CA PRO A 15 16.99 18.01 22.30
C PRO A 15 16.73 19.42 21.76
N THR A 16 17.34 20.42 22.34
CA THR A 16 17.36 21.80 21.87
C THR A 16 18.34 21.89 20.70
N GLU A 17 18.01 21.31 19.57
CA GLU A 17 18.66 21.65 18.30
C GLU A 17 17.64 22.28 17.37
N LEU A 18 17.61 23.62 17.43
CA LEU A 18 16.94 24.51 16.47
C LEU A 18 17.49 24.45 15.04
N SER A 19 18.12 23.35 14.63
CA SER A 19 18.60 23.15 13.25
C SER A 19 17.55 22.56 12.32
N TYR A 20 16.40 22.12 12.83
CA TYR A 20 15.31 21.56 12.01
C TYR A 20 14.36 22.62 11.41
N CYS A 21 14.46 23.87 11.81
CA CYS A 21 13.50 24.92 11.45
C CYS A 21 13.82 25.69 10.16
N ASN A 22 14.85 25.34 9.39
CA ASN A 22 15.24 26.09 8.20
C ASN A 22 15.16 25.31 6.87
N ARG A 23 14.64 24.09 6.84
CA ARG A 23 14.00 23.58 5.64
C ARG A 23 12.52 23.91 5.75
N MET A 24 12.13 25.14 5.47
CA MET A 24 10.80 25.35 4.90
C MET A 24 10.73 24.40 3.73
N ALA A 25 9.84 23.41 3.80
CA ALA A 25 9.57 22.53 2.69
C ALA A 25 9.26 23.45 1.50
N GLN A 26 10.25 23.67 0.63
CA GLN A 26 10.01 24.36 -0.63
C GLN A 26 8.99 23.44 -1.32
N LYS A 27 7.84 23.99 -1.68
CA LYS A 27 6.89 23.25 -2.52
C LYS A 27 7.69 22.63 -3.65
N PRO A 28 7.48 21.34 -3.96
CA PRO A 28 8.16 20.71 -5.08
C PRO A 28 7.93 21.60 -6.30
N VAL A 29 9.00 22.14 -6.84
CA VAL A 29 8.93 22.92 -8.08
C VAL A 29 8.90 21.91 -9.21
N ALA A 30 7.95 22.08 -10.14
CA ALA A 30 7.91 21.25 -11.34
C ALA A 30 9.28 21.28 -12.03
N ASN A 31 9.95 20.14 -12.03
CA ASN A 31 11.22 19.97 -12.75
C ASN A 31 10.95 19.47 -14.18
N ALA A 32 12.02 19.27 -14.95
CA ALA A 32 11.92 18.88 -16.35
C ALA A 32 11.13 17.56 -16.53
N LEU A 33 11.38 16.55 -15.71
CA LEU A 33 10.69 15.26 -15.78
C LEU A 33 9.21 15.38 -15.39
N THR A 34 8.88 16.13 -14.35
CA THR A 34 7.48 16.37 -13.94
C THR A 34 6.68 17.01 -15.08
N LEU A 35 7.27 17.97 -15.79
CA LEU A 35 6.62 18.65 -16.94
C LEU A 35 6.54 17.72 -18.15
N GLU A 36 7.57 16.96 -18.43
CA GLU A 36 7.60 15.96 -19.51
C GLU A 36 6.50 14.90 -19.34
N LEU A 37 6.31 14.41 -18.12
CA LEU A 37 5.32 13.39 -17.82
C LEU A 37 3.88 13.91 -17.75
N GLU A 38 3.65 15.22 -17.62
CA GLU A 38 2.31 15.79 -17.41
C GLU A 38 1.28 15.41 -18.50
N PRO A 39 1.61 15.36 -19.80
CA PRO A 39 0.71 14.86 -20.84
C PRO A 39 0.33 13.39 -20.65
N VAL A 40 1.29 12.56 -20.25
CA VAL A 40 1.07 11.12 -19.97
C VAL A 40 0.18 10.95 -18.74
N VAL A 41 0.45 11.69 -17.67
CA VAL A 41 -0.41 11.71 -16.47
C VAL A 41 -1.86 12.06 -16.83
N LEU A 42 -2.07 13.04 -17.70
CA LEU A 42 -3.42 13.39 -18.14
C LEU A 42 -4.08 12.27 -18.94
N GLN A 43 -3.34 11.64 -19.83
CA GLN A 43 -3.84 10.52 -20.65
C GLN A 43 -4.23 9.34 -19.74
N GLU A 44 -3.34 8.95 -18.84
CA GLU A 44 -3.56 7.82 -17.93
C GLU A 44 -4.65 8.09 -16.90
N LEU A 45 -4.75 9.32 -16.39
CA LEU A 45 -5.87 9.71 -15.54
C LEU A 45 -7.22 9.60 -16.27
N ARG A 46 -7.29 9.99 -17.54
CA ARG A 46 -8.51 9.82 -18.35
C ARG A 46 -8.84 8.35 -18.52
N ARG A 47 -7.86 7.53 -18.94
CA ARG A 47 -8.03 6.08 -19.07
C ARG A 47 -8.54 5.47 -17.78
N HIS A 48 -7.93 5.82 -16.64
CA HIS A 48 -8.34 5.34 -15.32
C HIS A 48 -9.80 5.70 -15.00
N LEU A 49 -10.22 6.94 -15.26
CA LEU A 49 -11.58 7.38 -15.03
C LEU A 49 -12.59 6.76 -16.02
N ASP A 50 -12.21 6.56 -17.29
CA ASP A 50 -13.06 5.96 -18.31
C ASP A 50 -13.29 4.44 -18.08
N THR A 51 -12.36 3.79 -17.39
CA THR A 51 -12.45 2.36 -17.02
C THR A 51 -12.93 2.14 -15.58
N GLU A 52 -13.31 3.21 -14.90
CA GLU A 52 -13.78 3.13 -13.51
C GLU A 52 -15.12 2.40 -13.43
N ASP A 53 -15.17 1.48 -12.46
CA ASP A 53 -16.42 0.88 -11.98
C ASP A 53 -16.64 1.36 -10.55
N LEU A 54 -17.46 2.38 -10.38
CA LEU A 54 -17.65 3.06 -9.09
C LEU A 54 -18.27 2.10 -8.07
N TRP A 55 -17.70 2.06 -6.88
CA TRP A 55 -18.16 1.25 -5.78
C TRP A 55 -18.06 1.97 -4.43
N PHE A 56 -18.74 1.46 -3.42
CA PHE A 56 -18.82 2.09 -2.12
C PHE A 56 -18.56 1.09 -1.00
N ALA A 57 -17.85 1.52 0.04
CA ALA A 57 -17.50 0.68 1.19
C ALA A 57 -18.74 0.06 1.86
N HIS A 58 -19.84 0.81 1.95
CA HIS A 58 -21.05 0.34 2.63
C HIS A 58 -21.76 -0.82 1.91
N ASP A 59 -21.45 -1.06 0.62
CA ASP A 59 -22.01 -2.20 -0.14
C ASP A 59 -21.38 -3.54 0.26
N TYR A 60 -20.18 -3.48 0.88
CA TYR A 60 -19.39 -4.66 1.24
C TYR A 60 -19.27 -4.89 2.75
N VAL A 61 -19.88 -4.06 3.59
CA VAL A 61 -19.83 -4.21 5.05
C VAL A 61 -21.20 -4.63 5.57
N PRO A 62 -21.31 -5.82 6.18
CA PRO A 62 -22.59 -6.34 6.69
C PRO A 62 -22.92 -5.69 8.05
N PHE A 63 -23.25 -4.39 8.07
CA PHE A 63 -23.50 -3.61 9.29
C PHE A 63 -24.61 -4.16 10.16
N ASP A 64 -25.59 -4.88 9.58
CA ASP A 64 -26.68 -5.53 10.27
C ASP A 64 -26.25 -6.76 11.10
N GLN A 65 -25.06 -7.29 10.85
CA GLN A 65 -24.45 -8.39 11.61
C GLN A 65 -23.58 -7.87 12.77
N GLY A 66 -23.34 -6.57 12.84
CA GLY A 66 -22.51 -5.97 13.86
C GLY A 66 -23.14 -5.96 15.25
N GLU A 67 -22.32 -6.16 16.28
CA GLU A 67 -22.71 -6.04 17.69
C GLU A 67 -21.93 -4.90 18.35
N ASN A 68 -22.56 -4.27 19.34
CA ASN A 68 -21.89 -3.26 20.15
C ASN A 68 -20.73 -3.87 20.96
N PHE A 69 -19.63 -3.12 21.09
CA PHE A 69 -18.59 -3.43 22.06
C PHE A 69 -19.01 -3.02 23.49
N ALA A 70 -18.28 -3.46 24.50
CA ALA A 70 -18.65 -3.33 25.91
C ALA A 70 -18.95 -1.88 26.33
N PHE A 71 -18.23 -0.89 25.79
CA PHE A 71 -18.49 0.52 26.10
C PHE A 71 -19.90 0.98 25.74
N LEU A 72 -20.50 0.39 24.70
CA LEU A 72 -21.88 0.65 24.26
C LEU A 72 -22.88 -0.40 24.77
N GLY A 73 -22.49 -1.19 25.77
CA GLY A 73 -23.36 -2.18 26.44
C GLY A 73 -23.40 -3.55 25.78
N GLY A 74 -22.53 -3.83 24.85
CA GLY A 74 -22.30 -5.14 24.25
C GLY A 74 -21.19 -5.91 24.98
N ARG A 75 -20.39 -6.67 24.22
CA ARG A 75 -19.23 -7.42 24.74
C ARG A 75 -17.94 -7.04 23.96
N ASP A 76 -16.81 -7.22 24.59
CA ASP A 76 -15.52 -7.07 23.90
C ASP A 76 -15.27 -8.25 22.96
N TRP A 77 -14.27 -8.08 22.10
CA TRP A 77 -13.82 -9.12 21.20
C TRP A 77 -13.13 -10.24 21.96
N GLU A 78 -13.29 -11.46 21.48
CA GLU A 78 -12.60 -12.65 21.99
C GLU A 78 -12.05 -13.48 20.82
N PRO A 79 -10.94 -14.23 20.99
CA PRO A 79 -10.36 -15.06 19.93
C PRO A 79 -11.33 -16.07 19.30
N SER A 80 -12.38 -16.47 20.01
CA SER A 80 -13.44 -17.34 19.52
C SER A 80 -14.41 -16.67 18.54
N ASP A 81 -14.32 -15.35 18.37
CA ASP A 81 -15.15 -14.62 17.40
C ASP A 81 -14.67 -14.84 15.96
N VAL A 82 -13.38 -15.15 15.78
CA VAL A 82 -12.77 -15.37 14.46
C VAL A 82 -13.31 -16.66 13.85
N THR A 83 -13.92 -16.54 12.68
CA THR A 83 -14.52 -17.66 11.94
C THR A 83 -13.79 -17.96 10.62
N LEU A 84 -13.06 -16.99 10.08
CA LEU A 84 -12.28 -17.16 8.87
C LEU A 84 -11.05 -18.06 9.11
N PRO A 85 -10.58 -18.77 8.08
CA PRO A 85 -9.32 -19.50 8.16
C PRO A 85 -8.16 -18.58 8.53
N LYS A 86 -7.25 -19.04 9.38
CA LYS A 86 -6.13 -18.24 9.90
C LYS A 86 -5.33 -17.52 8.80
N HIS A 87 -5.01 -18.21 7.71
CA HIS A 87 -4.24 -17.63 6.61
C HIS A 87 -5.01 -16.48 5.90
N VAL A 88 -6.35 -16.55 5.86
CA VAL A 88 -7.19 -15.48 5.32
C VAL A 88 -7.18 -14.28 6.27
N THR A 89 -7.41 -14.50 7.57
CA THR A 89 -7.37 -13.43 8.57
C THR A 89 -6.01 -12.75 8.61
N ASP A 90 -4.90 -13.54 8.67
CA ASP A 90 -3.53 -13.00 8.66
C ASP A 90 -3.25 -12.16 7.41
N ALA A 91 -3.70 -12.61 6.23
CA ALA A 91 -3.55 -11.86 4.99
C ALA A 91 -4.35 -10.55 4.98
N LEU A 92 -5.58 -10.58 5.52
CA LEU A 92 -6.42 -9.38 5.63
C LEU A 92 -5.84 -8.35 6.61
N GLU A 93 -5.27 -8.80 7.72
CA GLU A 93 -4.61 -7.91 8.67
C GLU A 93 -3.33 -7.28 8.07
N ILE A 94 -2.51 -8.05 7.35
CA ILE A 94 -1.37 -7.53 6.60
C ILE A 94 -1.84 -6.47 5.60
N LEU A 95 -2.85 -6.78 4.79
CA LEU A 95 -3.39 -5.87 3.78
C LEU A 95 -3.92 -4.59 4.43
N LEU A 96 -4.66 -4.70 5.54
CA LEU A 96 -5.21 -3.55 6.27
C LEU A 96 -4.10 -2.61 6.77
N ILE A 97 -3.09 -3.13 7.48
CA ILE A 97 -2.00 -2.29 8.01
C ILE A 97 -1.19 -1.66 6.88
N THR A 98 -0.96 -2.38 5.78
CA THR A 98 -0.29 -1.84 4.59
C THR A 98 -1.10 -0.66 4.00
N LYS A 99 -2.42 -0.80 3.85
CA LYS A 99 -3.29 0.29 3.35
C LYS A 99 -3.42 1.46 4.34
N ASP A 100 -3.36 1.21 5.63
CA ASP A 100 -3.35 2.27 6.65
C ASP A 100 -2.07 3.12 6.63
N ASN A 101 -0.97 2.62 6.08
CA ASN A 101 0.27 3.40 5.91
C ASN A 101 0.24 4.35 4.70
N LEU A 102 -0.93 4.56 4.11
CA LEU A 102 -1.15 5.48 2.99
C LEU A 102 -0.53 6.87 3.21
N ALA A 103 -0.57 7.38 4.45
CA ALA A 103 0.02 8.68 4.77
C ALA A 103 1.52 8.73 4.46
N GLY A 104 2.24 7.63 4.66
CA GLY A 104 3.66 7.48 4.30
C GLY A 104 3.87 7.50 2.78
N TYR A 105 3.14 6.65 2.05
CA TYR A 105 3.25 6.58 0.59
C TYR A 105 2.81 7.88 -0.10
N HIS A 106 1.72 8.48 0.35
CA HIS A 106 1.25 9.77 -0.17
C HIS A 106 2.32 10.85 0.02
N ARG A 107 2.95 10.91 1.20
CA ARG A 107 4.03 11.88 1.47
C ARG A 107 5.16 11.74 0.47
N GLU A 108 5.65 10.51 0.22
CA GLU A 108 6.73 10.25 -0.72
C GLU A 108 6.39 10.72 -2.14
N LEU A 109 5.19 10.40 -2.62
CA LEU A 109 4.73 10.86 -3.92
C LEU A 109 4.67 12.40 -4.00
N VAL A 110 4.19 13.05 -2.93
CA VAL A 110 4.09 14.51 -2.86
C VAL A 110 5.44 15.20 -2.79
N GLU A 111 6.43 14.59 -2.15
CA GLU A 111 7.79 15.11 -2.08
C GLU A 111 8.50 15.03 -3.44
N HIS A 112 8.14 14.07 -4.29
CA HIS A 112 8.74 13.88 -5.61
C HIS A 112 7.97 14.57 -6.75
N PHE A 113 6.64 14.73 -6.61
CA PHE A 113 5.78 15.28 -7.65
C PHE A 113 4.95 16.44 -7.10
N ILE A 114 4.49 17.31 -8.00
CA ILE A 114 3.68 18.47 -7.63
C ILE A 114 2.23 18.08 -7.32
N LEU A 115 1.61 18.74 -6.33
CA LEU A 115 0.18 18.62 -6.02
C LEU A 115 -0.73 19.53 -6.85
N GLU A 116 -0.27 19.99 -8.01
CA GLU A 116 -0.97 20.92 -8.86
C GLU A 116 -1.30 20.30 -10.22
N ALA A 117 -2.23 20.90 -10.94
CA ALA A 117 -2.64 20.51 -12.29
C ALA A 117 -3.01 19.01 -12.40
N LYS A 118 -2.44 18.28 -13.36
CA LYS A 118 -2.78 16.87 -13.63
C LYS A 118 -2.23 15.93 -12.57
N TRP A 119 -1.02 16.19 -12.08
CA TRP A 119 -0.42 15.43 -10.99
C TRP A 119 -1.26 15.50 -9.70
N GLY A 120 -1.68 16.69 -9.29
CA GLY A 120 -2.52 16.84 -8.10
C GLY A 120 -3.89 16.15 -8.24
N ARG A 121 -4.44 16.11 -9.45
CA ARG A 121 -5.70 15.38 -9.71
C ARG A 121 -5.50 13.86 -9.60
N TRP A 122 -4.40 13.32 -10.14
CA TRP A 122 -4.08 11.92 -9.98
C TRP A 122 -3.83 11.57 -8.51
N MET A 123 -2.95 12.32 -7.84
CA MET A 123 -2.65 12.09 -6.42
C MET A 123 -3.92 12.07 -5.56
N GLY A 124 -4.81 13.04 -5.77
CA GLY A 124 -6.07 13.09 -5.04
C GLY A 124 -6.96 11.88 -5.33
N ARG A 125 -7.01 11.42 -6.60
CA ARG A 125 -7.80 10.26 -6.99
C ARG A 125 -7.26 8.97 -6.39
N TRP A 126 -5.99 8.67 -6.62
CA TRP A 126 -5.31 7.50 -6.08
C TRP A 126 -5.41 7.43 -4.55
N THR A 127 -5.14 8.55 -3.85
CA THR A 127 -5.26 8.61 -2.38
C THR A 127 -6.68 8.32 -1.90
N ALA A 128 -7.70 8.79 -2.60
CA ALA A 128 -9.08 8.54 -2.22
C ALA A 128 -9.46 7.05 -2.38
N GLU A 129 -8.98 6.40 -3.43
CA GLU A 129 -9.19 4.96 -3.67
C GLU A 129 -8.44 4.11 -2.65
N GLU A 130 -7.16 4.39 -2.41
CA GLU A 130 -6.36 3.70 -1.40
C GLU A 130 -6.93 3.84 0.02
N HIS A 131 -7.42 5.04 0.37
CA HIS A 131 -8.08 5.26 1.64
C HIS A 131 -9.37 4.44 1.77
N LEU A 132 -10.13 4.31 0.67
CA LEU A 132 -11.34 3.51 0.65
C LEU A 132 -11.04 2.03 0.94
N HIS A 133 -9.92 1.49 0.43
CA HIS A 133 -9.46 0.12 0.73
C HIS A 133 -9.24 -0.08 2.24
N ALA A 134 -8.52 0.81 2.91
CA ALA A 134 -8.31 0.74 4.36
C ALA A 134 -9.63 0.83 5.14
N VAL A 135 -10.51 1.76 4.76
CA VAL A 135 -11.81 1.98 5.43
C VAL A 135 -12.70 0.75 5.34
N VAL A 136 -12.84 0.17 4.15
CA VAL A 136 -13.74 -0.99 3.96
C VAL A 136 -13.20 -2.24 4.64
N LEU A 137 -11.90 -2.50 4.55
CA LEU A 137 -11.26 -3.65 5.22
C LEU A 137 -11.43 -3.55 6.74
N ARG A 138 -11.14 -2.38 7.32
CA ARG A 138 -11.31 -2.15 8.76
C ARG A 138 -12.78 -2.34 9.19
N ASN A 139 -13.71 -1.71 8.48
CA ASN A 139 -15.12 -1.82 8.82
C ASN A 139 -15.62 -3.25 8.71
N TYR A 140 -15.25 -3.98 7.65
CA TYR A 140 -15.61 -5.38 7.49
C TYR A 140 -15.10 -6.21 8.67
N LEU A 141 -13.80 -6.17 8.94
CA LEU A 141 -13.15 -7.00 9.95
C LEU A 141 -13.64 -6.69 11.37
N VAL A 142 -13.92 -5.41 11.68
CA VAL A 142 -14.46 -5.01 13.01
C VAL A 142 -15.93 -5.41 13.14
N VAL A 143 -16.75 -5.20 12.13
CA VAL A 143 -18.19 -5.54 12.15
C VAL A 143 -18.37 -7.05 12.25
N THR A 144 -17.61 -7.84 11.52
CA THR A 144 -17.67 -9.31 11.55
C THR A 144 -16.87 -9.94 12.70
N ARG A 145 -16.16 -9.13 13.50
CA ARG A 145 -15.30 -9.56 14.61
C ARG A 145 -14.15 -10.49 14.21
N GLU A 146 -13.68 -10.41 13.00
CA GLU A 146 -12.59 -11.24 12.48
C GLU A 146 -11.19 -10.78 12.93
N ILE A 147 -11.08 -9.62 13.59
CA ILE A 147 -9.83 -9.13 14.21
C ILE A 147 -10.07 -8.60 15.61
N ASP A 148 -9.02 -8.65 16.46
CA ASP A 148 -8.96 -7.84 17.68
C ASP A 148 -8.75 -6.37 17.32
N PRO A 149 -9.75 -5.48 17.48
CA PRO A 149 -9.61 -4.09 17.07
C PRO A 149 -8.59 -3.32 17.90
N THR A 150 -8.34 -3.73 19.15
CA THR A 150 -7.37 -3.09 20.05
C THR A 150 -5.95 -3.47 19.63
N ALA A 151 -5.67 -4.75 19.49
CA ALA A 151 -4.36 -5.22 19.08
C ALA A 151 -3.99 -4.73 17.65
N ASN A 152 -4.96 -4.70 16.73
CA ASN A 152 -4.74 -4.16 15.39
C ASN A 152 -4.43 -2.66 15.41
N GLU A 153 -5.11 -1.87 16.28
CA GLU A 153 -4.83 -0.44 16.42
C GLU A 153 -3.44 -0.17 16.99
N ASP A 154 -2.97 -0.96 17.96
CA ASP A 154 -1.62 -0.85 18.50
C ASP A 154 -0.57 -1.07 17.41
N VAL A 155 -0.72 -2.14 16.61
CA VAL A 155 0.18 -2.42 15.48
C VAL A 155 0.11 -1.30 14.42
N ARG A 156 -1.09 -0.81 14.11
CA ARG A 156 -1.27 0.29 13.15
C ARG A 156 -0.52 1.54 13.59
N VAL A 157 -0.67 1.93 14.84
CA VAL A 157 0.00 3.13 15.38
C VAL A 157 1.50 2.97 15.33
N GLU A 158 2.03 1.83 15.76
CA GLU A 158 3.46 1.55 15.74
C GLU A 158 4.02 1.59 14.30
N HIS A 159 3.34 0.92 13.35
CA HIS A 159 3.76 0.86 11.95
C HIS A 159 3.73 2.24 11.28
N VAL A 160 2.66 3.02 11.47
CA VAL A 160 2.55 4.37 10.90
C VAL A 160 3.57 5.33 11.53
N MET A 161 3.86 5.19 12.84
CA MET A 161 4.91 5.98 13.52
C MET A 161 6.33 5.64 13.02
N LYS A 162 6.60 4.39 12.66
CA LYS A 162 7.84 3.98 12.01
C LYS A 162 8.02 4.73 10.68
N GLY A 163 6.92 4.96 9.98
CA GLY A 163 6.85 5.70 8.72
C GLY A 163 7.47 4.93 7.55
N TYR A 164 7.15 5.39 6.37
CA TYR A 164 7.78 4.95 5.13
C TYR A 164 8.86 5.97 4.74
N ARG A 165 10.02 5.50 4.32
CA ARG A 165 11.14 6.36 3.93
C ARG A 165 11.64 5.97 2.55
N ALA A 166 11.45 6.86 1.59
CA ALA A 166 12.04 6.81 0.26
C ALA A 166 12.69 8.15 -0.12
N ASP A 167 13.11 8.93 0.88
CA ASP A 167 13.73 10.24 0.73
C ASP A 167 15.06 10.22 -0.06
N THR A 168 15.60 9.04 -0.31
CA THR A 168 16.76 8.80 -1.16
C THR A 168 16.42 8.44 -2.60
N TYR A 169 15.13 8.20 -2.91
CA TYR A 169 14.71 7.82 -4.25
C TYR A 169 14.69 9.02 -5.20
N SER A 170 15.03 8.78 -6.46
CA SER A 170 14.73 9.72 -7.53
C SER A 170 13.23 9.62 -7.93
N GLN A 171 12.75 10.56 -8.72
CA GLN A 171 11.39 10.52 -9.27
C GLN A 171 11.14 9.24 -10.08
N ILE A 172 12.10 8.82 -10.91
CA ILE A 172 11.99 7.60 -11.72
C ILE A 172 12.01 6.36 -10.83
N GLU A 173 12.84 6.34 -9.78
CA GLU A 173 12.85 5.26 -8.81
C GLU A 173 11.52 5.14 -8.06
N THR A 174 10.91 6.27 -7.71
CA THR A 174 9.58 6.28 -7.08
C THR A 174 8.51 5.70 -8.01
N LEU A 175 8.51 6.08 -9.31
CA LEU A 175 7.57 5.51 -10.29
C LEU A 175 7.80 4.01 -10.50
N ALA A 176 9.07 3.58 -10.61
CA ALA A 176 9.41 2.16 -10.77
C ALA A 176 8.99 1.33 -9.53
N PHE A 177 9.23 1.87 -8.33
CA PHE A 177 8.76 1.27 -7.09
C PHE A 177 7.24 1.12 -7.09
N MET A 178 6.49 2.21 -7.33
CA MET A 178 5.04 2.20 -7.31
C MET A 178 4.46 1.20 -8.32
N ALA A 179 4.98 1.14 -9.54
CA ALA A 179 4.50 0.18 -10.55
C ALA A 179 4.67 -1.28 -10.10
N MET A 180 5.81 -1.64 -9.48
CA MET A 180 6.05 -2.99 -8.99
C MET A 180 5.27 -3.29 -7.70
N TRP A 181 5.12 -2.30 -6.84
CA TRP A 181 4.42 -2.39 -5.56
C TRP A 181 2.91 -2.59 -5.75
N GLU A 182 2.26 -1.78 -6.60
CA GLU A 182 0.85 -1.95 -6.94
C GLU A 182 0.59 -3.31 -7.62
N ARG A 183 1.52 -3.76 -8.48
CA ARG A 183 1.44 -5.10 -9.06
C ARG A 183 1.54 -6.19 -8.00
N ALA A 184 2.41 -6.05 -7.01
CA ALA A 184 2.53 -7.00 -5.91
C ALA A 184 1.23 -7.07 -5.11
N HIS A 185 0.60 -5.93 -4.82
CA HIS A 185 -0.71 -5.87 -4.15
C HIS A 185 -1.82 -6.50 -4.98
N ALA A 186 -1.88 -6.22 -6.28
CA ALA A 186 -2.85 -6.85 -7.18
C ALA A 186 -2.73 -8.38 -7.14
N VAL A 187 -1.51 -8.93 -7.23
CA VAL A 187 -1.26 -10.37 -7.16
C VAL A 187 -1.60 -10.93 -5.78
N PHE A 188 -1.22 -10.23 -4.69
CA PHE A 188 -1.60 -10.60 -3.34
C PHE A 188 -3.12 -10.72 -3.19
N CYS A 189 -3.86 -9.68 -3.59
CA CYS A 189 -5.32 -9.65 -3.51
C CYS A 189 -5.97 -10.72 -4.38
N ARG A 190 -5.48 -11.00 -5.60
CA ARG A 190 -6.01 -12.07 -6.46
C ARG A 190 -5.84 -13.45 -5.86
N ASN A 191 -4.65 -13.72 -5.28
CA ASN A 191 -4.40 -15.00 -4.64
C ASN A 191 -5.21 -15.16 -3.35
N LEU A 192 -5.38 -14.08 -2.57
CA LEU A 192 -6.24 -14.08 -1.39
C LEU A 192 -7.72 -14.29 -1.78
N GLU A 193 -8.23 -13.58 -2.79
CA GLU A 193 -9.59 -13.76 -3.33
C GLU A 193 -9.89 -15.23 -3.67
N ALA A 194 -8.91 -15.92 -4.25
CA ALA A 194 -9.07 -17.33 -4.63
C ALA A 194 -9.22 -18.29 -3.42
N GLN A 195 -8.80 -17.87 -2.23
CA GLN A 195 -8.87 -18.66 -1.00
C GLN A 195 -10.01 -18.29 -0.06
N ILE A 196 -10.83 -17.31 -0.43
CA ILE A 196 -11.99 -16.86 0.35
C ILE A 196 -13.23 -17.57 -0.15
N ASP A 197 -13.95 -18.23 0.77
CA ASP A 197 -15.24 -18.86 0.50
C ASP A 197 -16.42 -17.92 0.80
N GLU A 198 -16.25 -16.98 1.76
CA GLU A 198 -17.29 -16.00 2.10
C GLU A 198 -17.53 -15.04 0.93
N PRO A 199 -18.77 -14.99 0.37
CA PRO A 199 -18.99 -14.36 -0.94
C PRO A 199 -18.83 -12.85 -0.93
N VAL A 200 -19.17 -12.15 0.17
CA VAL A 200 -19.05 -10.69 0.26
C VAL A 200 -17.59 -10.30 0.39
N LEU A 201 -16.82 -10.96 1.26
CA LEU A 201 -15.40 -10.75 1.42
C LEU A 201 -14.62 -11.07 0.15
N LYS A 202 -14.96 -12.17 -0.52
CA LYS A 202 -14.39 -12.53 -1.82
C LYS A 202 -14.62 -11.42 -2.85
N ALA A 203 -15.84 -10.92 -2.96
CA ALA A 203 -16.19 -9.84 -3.86
C ALA A 203 -15.43 -8.54 -3.50
N LEU A 204 -15.29 -8.23 -2.21
CA LEU A 204 -14.54 -7.08 -1.71
C LEU A 204 -13.06 -7.16 -2.09
N VAL A 205 -12.39 -8.28 -1.77
CA VAL A 205 -10.96 -8.45 -2.08
C VAL A 205 -10.71 -8.43 -3.58
N GLY A 206 -11.60 -9.06 -4.37
CA GLY A 206 -11.57 -9.00 -5.84
C GLY A 206 -11.81 -7.59 -6.38
N ARG A 207 -12.56 -6.75 -5.66
CA ARG A 207 -12.73 -5.32 -6.01
C ARG A 207 -11.43 -4.54 -5.77
N ILE A 208 -10.83 -4.69 -4.61
CA ILE A 208 -9.53 -4.09 -4.30
C ILE A 208 -8.49 -4.52 -5.35
N ALA A 209 -8.41 -5.80 -5.67
CA ALA A 209 -7.47 -6.30 -6.69
C ALA A 209 -7.59 -5.58 -8.04
N ARG A 210 -8.82 -5.28 -8.49
CA ARG A 210 -9.05 -4.54 -9.74
C ARG A 210 -8.56 -3.09 -9.67
N ASP A 211 -8.70 -2.44 -8.52
CA ASP A 211 -8.20 -1.09 -8.33
C ASP A 211 -6.67 -1.07 -8.33
N GLU A 212 -6.01 -2.02 -7.64
CA GLU A 212 -4.55 -2.18 -7.67
C GLU A 212 -4.01 -2.42 -9.10
N GLU A 213 -4.71 -3.25 -9.89
CA GLU A 213 -4.36 -3.47 -11.31
C GLU A 213 -4.39 -2.17 -12.14
N ARG A 214 -5.34 -1.28 -11.85
CA ARG A 214 -5.47 0.01 -12.52
C ARG A 214 -4.45 1.04 -12.02
N HIS A 215 -4.12 1.02 -10.73
CA HIS A 215 -3.04 1.82 -10.17
C HIS A 215 -1.69 1.42 -10.76
N GLU A 216 -1.43 0.11 -10.81
CA GLU A 216 -0.23 -0.45 -11.42
C GLU A 216 -0.06 0.00 -12.87
N GLU A 217 -1.12 -0.10 -13.68
CA GLU A 217 -1.08 0.30 -15.09
C GLU A 217 -0.74 1.78 -15.25
N PHE A 218 -1.28 2.67 -14.40
CA PHE A 218 -0.91 4.08 -14.40
C PHE A 218 0.60 4.27 -14.22
N PHE A 219 1.16 3.73 -13.14
CA PHE A 219 2.58 3.90 -12.83
C PHE A 219 3.48 3.21 -13.86
N ALA A 220 3.09 2.02 -14.34
CA ALA A 220 3.84 1.28 -15.35
C ALA A 220 3.92 2.03 -16.69
N ASN A 221 2.86 2.72 -17.10
CA ASN A 221 2.86 3.55 -18.31
C ASN A 221 3.74 4.79 -18.17
N LEU A 222 3.81 5.39 -16.99
CA LEU A 222 4.76 6.48 -16.71
C LEU A 222 6.21 5.99 -16.81
N VAL A 223 6.53 4.81 -16.26
CA VAL A 223 7.87 4.19 -16.41
C VAL A 223 8.18 3.91 -17.88
N SER A 224 7.20 3.41 -18.65
CA SER A 224 7.36 3.19 -20.10
C SER A 224 7.72 4.48 -20.83
N HIS A 225 7.14 5.61 -20.42
CA HIS A 225 7.51 6.91 -20.99
C HIS A 225 8.92 7.33 -20.56
N CYS A 226 9.28 7.13 -19.27
CA CYS A 226 10.65 7.40 -18.80
C CYS A 226 11.70 6.61 -19.59
N LEU A 227 11.40 5.36 -19.99
CA LEU A 227 12.29 4.55 -20.86
C LEU A 227 12.51 5.17 -22.24
N THR A 228 11.56 5.95 -22.76
CA THR A 228 11.75 6.69 -24.03
C THR A 228 12.47 8.01 -23.84
N TYR A 229 12.33 8.65 -22.68
CA TYR A 229 12.89 9.95 -22.36
C TYR A 229 14.33 9.85 -21.84
N SER A 230 14.60 8.91 -20.92
CA SER A 230 15.90 8.72 -20.27
C SER A 230 16.13 7.22 -19.96
N ARG A 231 16.40 6.43 -21.02
CA ARG A 231 16.45 4.97 -20.93
C ARG A 231 17.45 4.46 -19.89
N GLU A 232 18.70 4.94 -19.94
CA GLU A 232 19.79 4.45 -19.08
C GLU A 232 19.45 4.66 -17.60
N GLU A 233 19.08 5.88 -17.23
CA GLU A 233 18.65 6.23 -15.86
C GLU A 233 17.44 5.41 -15.39
N THR A 234 16.47 5.18 -16.31
CA THR A 234 15.27 4.40 -16.00
C THR A 234 15.59 2.93 -15.75
N VAL A 235 16.47 2.33 -16.56
CA VAL A 235 16.93 0.95 -16.36
C VAL A 235 17.65 0.79 -15.03
N GLU A 236 18.53 1.73 -14.68
CA GLU A 236 19.20 1.74 -13.38
C GLU A 236 18.22 1.87 -12.21
N ALA A 237 17.23 2.75 -12.34
CA ALA A 237 16.19 2.93 -11.34
C ALA A 237 15.37 1.64 -11.12
N ILE A 238 14.98 0.98 -12.21
CA ILE A 238 14.28 -0.31 -12.16
C ILE A 238 15.15 -1.36 -11.45
N ALA A 239 16.44 -1.46 -11.81
CA ALA A 239 17.34 -2.45 -11.21
C ALA A 239 17.48 -2.24 -9.69
N ARG A 240 17.65 -0.99 -9.25
CA ARG A 240 17.75 -0.66 -7.81
C ARG A 240 16.45 -1.02 -7.07
N ARG A 241 15.29 -0.59 -7.59
CA ARG A 241 14.02 -0.85 -6.90
C ARG A 241 13.62 -2.32 -6.92
N ALA A 242 13.88 -3.04 -8.02
CA ALA A 242 13.68 -4.49 -8.08
C ALA A 242 14.53 -5.25 -7.04
N GLY A 243 15.76 -4.78 -6.77
CA GLY A 243 16.64 -5.39 -5.77
C GLY A 243 16.26 -5.11 -4.31
N GLU A 244 15.46 -4.08 -4.05
CA GLU A 244 15.08 -3.64 -2.70
C GLU A 244 13.60 -3.91 -2.36
N LEU A 245 12.79 -4.30 -3.34
CA LEU A 245 11.38 -4.57 -3.13
C LEU A 245 11.20 -5.80 -2.22
N GLY A 246 10.48 -5.62 -1.12
CA GLY A 246 10.13 -6.67 -0.16
C GLY A 246 8.78 -7.32 -0.47
N VAL A 247 8.51 -8.45 0.21
CA VAL A 247 7.18 -9.08 0.17
C VAL A 247 6.15 -8.17 0.86
N VAL A 248 4.91 -8.24 0.45
CA VAL A 248 3.80 -7.49 1.08
C VAL A 248 3.71 -7.84 2.56
N GLY A 249 3.74 -6.83 3.41
CA GLY A 249 3.75 -6.97 4.88
C GLY A 249 5.11 -7.27 5.50
N GLY A 250 6.18 -7.46 4.69
CA GLY A 250 7.52 -7.75 5.20
C GLY A 250 8.15 -6.64 6.04
N ASP A 251 7.64 -5.43 5.93
CA ASP A 251 8.03 -4.25 6.70
C ASP A 251 7.22 -4.03 8.00
N ILE A 252 6.19 -4.86 8.25
CA ILE A 252 5.37 -4.83 9.46
C ILE A 252 6.04 -5.72 10.53
N ASP A 253 6.81 -5.11 11.42
CA ASP A 253 7.65 -5.84 12.39
C ASP A 253 6.85 -6.83 13.24
N ALA A 254 5.64 -6.46 13.67
CA ALA A 254 4.76 -7.30 14.48
C ALA A 254 4.14 -8.49 13.73
N TYR A 255 4.20 -8.53 12.38
CA TYR A 255 3.47 -9.50 11.56
C TYR A 255 4.34 -10.51 10.82
N GLN A 256 5.60 -10.69 11.22
CA GLN A 256 6.50 -11.65 10.55
C GLN A 256 5.97 -13.09 10.57
N ASP A 257 5.33 -13.51 11.67
CA ASP A 257 4.68 -14.83 11.75
C ASP A 257 3.48 -14.92 10.80
N LYS A 258 2.71 -13.83 10.63
CA LYS A 258 1.58 -13.78 9.69
C LYS A 258 2.07 -13.84 8.23
N VAL A 259 3.17 -13.14 7.92
CA VAL A 259 3.82 -13.21 6.60
C VAL A 259 4.24 -14.63 6.27
N ALA A 260 4.78 -15.37 7.23
CA ALA A 260 5.13 -16.79 7.03
C ALA A 260 3.88 -17.66 6.75
N VAL A 261 2.80 -17.47 7.50
CA VAL A 261 1.53 -18.18 7.27
C VAL A 261 0.95 -17.89 5.89
N VAL A 262 1.00 -16.64 5.46
CA VAL A 262 0.53 -16.18 4.14
C VAL A 262 1.38 -16.80 3.00
N ALA A 263 2.69 -16.91 3.22
CA ALA A 263 3.60 -17.54 2.28
C ALA A 263 3.33 -19.05 2.17
N ASP A 264 3.19 -19.74 3.31
CA ASP A 264 2.89 -21.19 3.36
C ASP A 264 1.54 -21.52 2.70
N ALA A 265 0.57 -20.61 2.81
CA ALA A 265 -0.72 -20.73 2.13
C ALA A 265 -0.65 -20.46 0.62
N GLY A 266 0.50 -20.02 0.10
CA GLY A 266 0.70 -19.70 -1.31
C GLY A 266 -0.03 -18.43 -1.76
N ILE A 267 -0.37 -17.52 -0.83
CA ILE A 267 -0.97 -16.22 -1.17
C ILE A 267 0.11 -15.29 -1.74
N PHE A 268 1.19 -15.05 -0.97
CA PHE A 268 2.30 -14.24 -1.43
C PHE A 268 3.59 -14.59 -0.69
N ASP A 269 4.65 -14.81 -1.45
CA ASP A 269 5.98 -15.17 -0.96
C ASP A 269 7.09 -14.54 -1.81
N GLN A 270 8.33 -14.81 -1.47
CA GLN A 270 9.49 -14.33 -2.22
C GLN A 270 9.55 -14.84 -3.68
N ALA A 271 9.02 -16.04 -3.97
CA ALA A 271 8.99 -16.56 -5.32
C ALA A 271 7.96 -15.80 -6.18
N ARG A 272 6.80 -15.52 -5.62
CA ARG A 272 5.78 -14.69 -6.30
C ARG A 272 6.25 -13.26 -6.52
N LEU A 273 6.96 -12.68 -5.54
CA LEU A 273 7.55 -11.36 -5.70
C LEU A 273 8.56 -11.34 -6.86
N ARG A 274 9.42 -12.36 -6.96
CA ARG A 274 10.34 -12.48 -8.12
C ARG A 274 9.58 -12.57 -9.44
N THR A 275 8.49 -13.35 -9.48
CA THR A 275 7.63 -13.42 -10.67
C THR A 275 7.03 -12.05 -11.02
N VAL A 276 6.51 -11.32 -10.06
CA VAL A 276 5.98 -9.96 -10.25
C VAL A 276 7.02 -9.03 -10.88
N ILE A 277 8.24 -9.06 -10.35
CA ILE A 277 9.36 -8.24 -10.86
C ILE A 277 9.73 -8.66 -12.29
N ALA A 278 9.90 -9.96 -12.53
CA ALA A 278 10.27 -10.50 -13.85
C ALA A 278 9.22 -10.18 -14.92
N ASP A 279 7.94 -10.37 -14.60
CA ASP A 279 6.82 -10.04 -15.49
C ASP A 279 6.80 -8.56 -15.83
N ARG A 280 7.05 -7.69 -14.84
CA ARG A 280 7.06 -6.24 -15.05
C ARG A 280 8.23 -5.81 -15.93
N ILE A 281 9.44 -6.32 -15.67
CA ILE A 281 10.63 -6.08 -16.50
C ILE A 281 10.39 -6.55 -17.95
N THR A 282 9.80 -7.72 -18.11
CA THR A 282 9.47 -8.29 -19.43
C THR A 282 8.44 -7.43 -20.16
N ALA A 283 7.40 -6.98 -19.47
CA ALA A 283 6.36 -6.12 -20.04
C ALA A 283 6.88 -4.74 -20.48
N TRP A 284 7.94 -4.23 -19.85
CA TRP A 284 8.65 -3.03 -20.32
C TRP A 284 9.62 -3.29 -21.49
N GLY A 285 9.71 -4.53 -21.98
CA GLY A 285 10.61 -4.89 -23.10
C GLY A 285 12.08 -4.92 -22.71
N LEU A 286 12.38 -5.16 -21.42
CA LEU A 286 13.72 -5.13 -20.85
C LEU A 286 14.29 -6.52 -20.55
N ALA A 287 13.66 -7.59 -21.07
CA ALA A 287 14.07 -8.96 -20.79
C ALA A 287 15.53 -9.27 -21.19
N GLU A 288 16.06 -8.59 -22.20
CA GLU A 288 17.43 -8.77 -22.67
C GLU A 288 18.43 -7.78 -22.05
N GLU A 289 17.98 -6.93 -21.13
CA GLU A 289 18.83 -5.91 -20.50
C GLU A 289 19.81 -6.56 -19.50
N PRO A 290 21.15 -6.45 -19.70
CA PRO A 290 22.13 -7.19 -18.90
C PRO A 290 22.03 -6.94 -17.39
N SER A 291 21.75 -5.71 -16.97
CA SER A 291 21.62 -5.33 -15.55
C SER A 291 20.38 -5.91 -14.88
N LEU A 292 19.39 -6.37 -15.64
CA LEU A 292 18.12 -6.90 -15.17
C LEU A 292 18.00 -8.43 -15.26
N GLN A 293 18.97 -9.10 -15.89
CA GLN A 293 18.94 -10.57 -16.10
C GLN A 293 18.82 -11.37 -14.78
N GLN A 294 19.44 -10.88 -13.71
CA GLN A 294 19.36 -11.51 -12.40
C GLN A 294 17.93 -11.61 -11.84
N PHE A 295 17.00 -10.76 -12.29
CA PHE A 295 15.61 -10.75 -11.83
C PHE A 295 14.70 -11.62 -12.71
N ILE A 296 15.15 -12.03 -13.91
CA ILE A 296 14.37 -12.80 -14.86
C ILE A 296 14.71 -14.29 -14.79
N SER A 297 15.97 -14.61 -14.51
CA SER A 297 16.51 -15.98 -14.57
C SER A 297 16.34 -16.77 -13.25
N SER A 298 15.54 -16.29 -12.31
CA SER A 298 15.46 -16.83 -10.93
C SER A 298 14.35 -17.84 -10.75
#